data_ff8d9809299413c66b08c7467b08870b
#
_entry.id   ff8d9809299413c66b08c7467b08870b
#
_cell.length_a   1.000
_cell.length_b   1.000
_cell.length_c   1.000
_cell.angle_alpha   90.00
_cell.angle_beta   90.00
_cell.angle_gamma   90.00
#
_symmetry.space_group_name_H-M   'P 1'
#
loop_
_entity.id
_entity.type
_entity.pdbx_description
1 polymer ?
#
loop_
_entity_poly.entity_id
_entity_poly.type
_entity_poly.pdbx_seq_one_letter_code
_entity_poly.pdbx_strand_id
1 'polypeptide(L)'
;MRPPAPAGPSAVPAFRDVLAFHGGGLRRAGVAWGRLAADVRERVVDLAAALRDAELAWEGRAAEAAVSAVRHVLAQLQRAELPLRAHEQTLVGVAHAGDRLRERARGLVAGAPAAGVTVDRDGRVAPLGPRTDVTARAVDSYRRQVVEVVAEARRLDREAVAGLARHAPWPPGGSAATVATETVPPPGSHPVAVRRWWDGLSAAQQRYLAAHRPHLVAALDGVPVTVRDLANRTLLAAETQRLRGRIADLERRERELDVRPSAPVDAARRYPAERVAATGVARRLLAEQRRAVEATLAGLAAVQRRLDAPAPGGQRAYLLDLSVEGDGRVVLALGNPDLADNVVTYVPGAGTTLAGVEGHLRRTEALAAEADRWDGSDRSAAVYWLGYDAPDWGLTADNPLRGGPAAEAAVDLRRFAAGLRATHAGGGSATTFLGHSYGSTVVGQAAVGGLAADRLVFLGSPGVVAERAADLRIDADPSRHVWSATAGNDPIRYAPDCLHGPDPSAPEFGGRVFAAAPDGGHSGYWDAGNPAREGMALIAVGRYADVKR
;
A
#
# COMPACT_ATOMS: atom_id res chain seq x y z
N MET A 1 -25.86 -28.49 15.28
CA MET A 1 -26.28 -27.10 15.04
C MET A 1 -25.06 -26.36 14.49
N ARG A 2 -25.07 -26.04 13.21
CA ARG A 2 -23.94 -25.37 12.52
C ARG A 2 -23.89 -23.90 12.98
N PRO A 3 -22.74 -23.31 13.35
CA PRO A 3 -22.65 -21.91 13.68
C PRO A 3 -22.97 -21.06 12.42
N PRO A 4 -23.62 -19.89 12.57
CA PRO A 4 -23.90 -19.01 11.44
C PRO A 4 -22.59 -18.54 10.82
N ALA A 5 -22.54 -18.49 9.49
CA ALA A 5 -21.41 -17.98 8.73
C ALA A 5 -21.06 -16.54 9.17
N PRO A 6 -19.78 -16.17 9.19
CA PRO A 6 -19.37 -14.80 9.52
C PRO A 6 -19.96 -13.84 8.48
N ALA A 7 -20.62 -12.78 8.96
CA ALA A 7 -21.12 -11.70 8.14
C ALA A 7 -19.97 -11.11 7.30
N GLY A 8 -20.19 -11.01 5.99
CA GLY A 8 -19.27 -10.34 5.06
C GLY A 8 -19.02 -8.87 5.41
N PRO A 9 -18.18 -8.14 4.65
CA PRO A 9 -17.68 -6.81 5.01
C PRO A 9 -18.83 -5.87 5.33
N SER A 10 -18.69 -5.17 6.46
CA SER A 10 -19.65 -4.30 7.12
C SER A 10 -20.50 -3.49 6.14
N ALA A 11 -21.71 -3.95 5.88
CA ALA A 11 -22.69 -3.14 5.17
C ALA A 11 -23.03 -1.93 6.04
N VAL A 12 -23.05 -0.74 5.44
CA VAL A 12 -23.41 0.50 6.14
C VAL A 12 -24.81 0.34 6.76
N PRO A 13 -25.00 0.60 8.07
CA PRO A 13 -26.28 0.37 8.74
C PRO A 13 -27.47 0.99 8.01
N ALA A 14 -28.50 0.18 7.76
CA ALA A 14 -29.78 0.58 7.21
C ALA A 14 -30.86 0.56 8.30
N PHE A 15 -32.05 1.08 8.03
CA PHE A 15 -33.13 1.16 9.03
C PHE A 15 -33.53 -0.20 9.61
N ARG A 16 -33.56 -1.24 8.78
CA ARG A 16 -33.81 -2.63 9.22
C ARG A 16 -32.77 -3.15 10.20
N ASP A 17 -31.51 -2.72 10.06
CA ASP A 17 -30.42 -3.15 10.94
C ASP A 17 -30.56 -2.48 12.30
N VAL A 18 -31.03 -1.22 12.34
CA VAL A 18 -31.37 -0.53 13.59
C VAL A 18 -32.52 -1.23 14.30
N LEU A 19 -33.58 -1.61 13.59
CA LEU A 19 -34.72 -2.35 14.15
C LEU A 19 -34.32 -3.72 14.72
N ALA A 20 -33.35 -4.38 14.10
CA ALA A 20 -32.85 -5.69 14.50
C ALA A 20 -31.74 -5.63 15.56
N PHE A 21 -31.24 -4.44 15.89
CA PHE A 21 -30.12 -4.28 16.83
C PHE A 21 -30.46 -4.80 18.24
N HIS A 22 -29.50 -5.48 18.88
CA HIS A 22 -29.60 -5.98 20.25
C HIS A 22 -28.28 -5.79 20.99
N GLY A 23 -28.22 -4.83 21.91
CA GLY A 23 -27.03 -4.44 22.67
C GLY A 23 -26.52 -5.50 23.66
N GLY A 24 -27.27 -6.58 23.92
CA GLY A 24 -26.92 -7.58 24.93
C GLY A 24 -25.57 -8.25 24.75
N GLY A 25 -25.21 -8.58 23.50
CA GLY A 25 -23.91 -9.16 23.18
C GLY A 25 -22.74 -8.19 23.45
N LEU A 26 -22.91 -6.93 23.05
CA LEU A 26 -21.91 -5.88 23.28
C LEU A 26 -21.73 -5.57 24.77
N ARG A 27 -22.82 -5.55 25.56
CA ARG A 27 -22.73 -5.39 27.01
C ARG A 27 -21.96 -6.52 27.68
N ARG A 28 -22.24 -7.79 27.31
CA ARG A 28 -21.47 -8.93 27.85
C ARG A 28 -19.99 -8.85 27.50
N ALA A 29 -19.68 -8.49 26.24
CA ALA A 29 -18.29 -8.27 25.81
C ALA A 29 -17.64 -7.13 26.61
N GLY A 30 -18.32 -5.98 26.79
CA GLY A 30 -17.83 -4.87 27.59
C GLY A 30 -17.53 -5.27 29.04
N VAL A 31 -18.45 -6.00 29.67
CA VAL A 31 -18.25 -6.50 31.06
C VAL A 31 -17.03 -7.44 31.13
N ALA A 32 -16.81 -8.28 30.11
CA ALA A 32 -15.63 -9.15 30.07
C ALA A 32 -14.32 -8.33 29.99
N TRP A 33 -14.30 -7.26 29.20
CA TRP A 33 -13.15 -6.33 29.13
C TRP A 33 -12.92 -5.61 30.47
N GLY A 34 -13.99 -5.20 31.16
CA GLY A 34 -13.92 -4.58 32.47
C GLY A 34 -13.33 -5.52 33.54
N ARG A 35 -13.72 -6.79 33.53
CA ARG A 35 -13.13 -7.82 34.40
C ARG A 35 -11.63 -8.00 34.12
N LEU A 36 -11.26 -8.13 32.85
CA LEU A 36 -9.85 -8.24 32.49
C LEU A 36 -9.03 -7.02 32.93
N ALA A 37 -9.58 -5.82 32.83
CA ALA A 37 -8.92 -4.62 33.34
C ALA A 37 -8.74 -4.65 34.87
N ALA A 38 -9.71 -5.19 35.60
CA ALA A 38 -9.62 -5.36 37.06
C ALA A 38 -8.53 -6.41 37.44
N ASP A 39 -8.51 -7.54 36.73
CA ASP A 39 -7.52 -8.61 36.95
C ASP A 39 -6.09 -8.08 36.68
N VAL A 40 -5.90 -7.31 35.60
CA VAL A 40 -4.60 -6.68 35.28
C VAL A 40 -4.18 -5.74 36.40
N ARG A 41 -5.08 -4.93 36.94
CA ARG A 41 -4.78 -4.02 38.05
C ARG A 41 -4.34 -4.77 39.30
N GLU A 42 -5.04 -5.84 39.66
CA GLU A 42 -4.70 -6.68 40.81
C GLU A 42 -3.27 -7.24 40.63
N ARG A 43 -2.95 -7.78 39.46
CA ARG A 43 -1.59 -8.28 39.14
C ARG A 43 -0.52 -7.20 39.17
N VAL A 44 -0.84 -5.97 38.76
CA VAL A 44 0.08 -4.82 38.89
C VAL A 44 0.41 -4.55 40.34
N VAL A 45 -0.60 -4.58 41.26
CA VAL A 45 -0.40 -4.37 42.68
C VAL A 45 0.46 -5.48 43.28
N ASP A 46 0.14 -6.74 42.99
CA ASP A 46 0.87 -7.91 43.50
C ASP A 46 2.34 -7.89 43.05
N LEU A 47 2.55 -7.64 41.75
CA LEU A 47 3.90 -7.64 41.17
C LEU A 47 4.74 -6.47 41.67
N ALA A 48 4.12 -5.31 41.91
CA ALA A 48 4.79 -4.15 42.49
C ALA A 48 5.17 -4.38 43.97
N ALA A 49 4.39 -5.15 44.71
CA ALA A 49 4.74 -5.55 46.08
C ALA A 49 5.92 -6.55 46.06
N ALA A 50 5.82 -7.62 45.27
CA ALA A 50 6.90 -8.60 45.14
C ALA A 50 8.22 -8.00 44.64
N LEU A 51 8.16 -6.99 43.77
CA LEU A 51 9.34 -6.26 43.30
C LEU A 51 10.03 -5.50 44.43
N ARG A 52 9.28 -4.81 45.29
CA ARG A 52 9.84 -4.11 46.46
C ARG A 52 10.51 -5.08 47.43
N ASP A 53 9.89 -6.23 47.69
CA ASP A 53 10.44 -7.25 48.57
C ASP A 53 11.74 -7.84 48.00
N ALA A 54 11.79 -8.07 46.69
CA ALA A 54 12.99 -8.58 46.00
C ALA A 54 14.14 -7.55 46.02
N GLU A 55 13.86 -6.26 45.82
CA GLU A 55 14.85 -5.17 45.90
C GLU A 55 15.47 -5.03 47.28
N LEU A 56 14.72 -5.38 48.36
CA LEU A 56 15.21 -5.33 49.74
C LEU A 56 15.97 -6.57 50.17
N ALA A 57 15.71 -7.73 49.56
CA ALA A 57 16.18 -9.02 50.01
C ALA A 57 17.28 -9.63 49.13
N TRP A 58 17.59 -9.07 47.98
CA TRP A 58 18.49 -9.73 47.01
C TRP A 58 19.44 -8.70 46.34
N GLU A 59 20.77 -9.00 46.39
CA GLU A 59 21.82 -8.16 45.80
C GLU A 59 22.63 -8.92 44.74
N GLY A 60 23.27 -8.16 43.83
CA GLY A 60 24.17 -8.67 42.81
C GLY A 60 23.59 -8.65 41.38
N ARG A 61 24.45 -8.94 40.38
CA ARG A 61 24.13 -8.81 38.95
C ARG A 61 22.90 -9.61 38.52
N ALA A 62 22.68 -10.76 39.11
CA ALA A 62 21.50 -11.57 38.82
C ALA A 62 20.22 -10.95 39.39
N ALA A 63 20.31 -10.33 40.55
CA ALA A 63 19.21 -9.57 41.15
C ALA A 63 18.85 -8.35 40.29
N GLU A 64 19.83 -7.57 39.87
CA GLU A 64 19.64 -6.41 39.00
C GLU A 64 18.95 -6.78 37.67
N ALA A 65 19.36 -7.89 37.04
CA ALA A 65 18.76 -8.40 35.80
C ALA A 65 17.31 -8.83 36.02
N ALA A 66 17.02 -9.55 37.12
CA ALA A 66 15.67 -10.01 37.46
C ALA A 66 14.76 -8.82 37.79
N VAL A 67 15.21 -7.87 38.61
CA VAL A 67 14.49 -6.64 38.95
C VAL A 67 14.17 -5.83 37.69
N SER A 68 15.14 -5.68 36.78
CA SER A 68 14.93 -4.99 35.49
C SER A 68 13.86 -5.66 34.64
N ALA A 69 13.89 -7.00 34.54
CA ALA A 69 12.90 -7.78 33.80
C ALA A 69 11.48 -7.63 34.41
N VAL A 70 11.35 -7.70 35.73
CA VAL A 70 10.08 -7.53 36.44
C VAL A 70 9.55 -6.09 36.28
N ARG A 71 10.40 -5.07 36.38
CA ARG A 71 10.00 -3.67 36.11
C ARG A 71 9.49 -3.49 34.69
N HIS A 72 10.10 -4.14 33.71
CA HIS A 72 9.64 -4.10 32.32
C HIS A 72 8.22 -4.68 32.19
N VAL A 73 7.98 -5.85 32.75
CA VAL A 73 6.65 -6.50 32.76
C VAL A 73 5.61 -5.64 33.49
N LEU A 74 5.97 -5.08 34.65
CA LEU A 74 5.11 -4.19 35.43
C LEU A 74 4.69 -2.96 34.59
N ALA A 75 5.63 -2.31 33.92
CA ALA A 75 5.36 -1.17 33.05
C ALA A 75 4.47 -1.54 31.85
N GLN A 76 4.56 -2.78 31.35
CA GLN A 76 3.68 -3.28 30.29
C GLN A 76 2.25 -3.50 30.81
N LEU A 77 2.07 -4.11 31.95
CA LEU A 77 0.75 -4.34 32.58
C LEU A 77 0.06 -3.04 32.94
N GLN A 78 0.78 -2.06 33.51
CA GLN A 78 0.26 -0.73 33.80
C GLN A 78 -0.26 0.00 32.54
N ARG A 79 0.43 -0.15 31.42
CA ARG A 79 0.00 0.42 30.12
C ARG A 79 -1.21 -0.29 29.52
N ALA A 80 -1.47 -1.54 29.88
CA ALA A 80 -2.58 -2.33 29.35
C ALA A 80 -3.94 -1.97 30.00
N GLU A 81 -3.98 -1.50 31.24
CA GLU A 81 -5.24 -1.27 31.98
C GLU A 81 -6.15 -0.23 31.32
N LEU A 82 -5.61 0.92 30.91
CA LEU A 82 -6.38 2.01 30.31
C LEU A 82 -7.06 1.62 28.99
N PRO A 83 -6.37 0.98 28.02
CA PRO A 83 -7.01 0.45 26.82
C PRO A 83 -8.14 -0.55 27.11
N LEU A 84 -7.98 -1.45 28.07
CA LEU A 84 -9.01 -2.44 28.42
C LEU A 84 -10.29 -1.76 28.94
N ARG A 85 -10.14 -0.75 29.79
CA ARG A 85 -11.27 0.06 30.27
C ARG A 85 -11.94 0.89 29.18
N ALA A 86 -11.14 1.45 28.27
CA ALA A 86 -11.69 2.20 27.15
C ALA A 86 -12.54 1.31 26.23
N HIS A 87 -12.16 0.03 26.07
CA HIS A 87 -12.96 -0.96 25.33
C HIS A 87 -14.26 -1.30 26.04
N GLU A 88 -14.24 -1.51 27.36
CA GLU A 88 -15.44 -1.68 28.17
C GLU A 88 -16.40 -0.52 27.93
N GLN A 89 -15.92 0.71 28.12
CA GLN A 89 -16.74 1.93 28.01
C GLN A 89 -17.32 2.09 26.59
N THR A 90 -16.50 1.82 25.55
CA THR A 90 -16.94 1.91 24.15
C THR A 90 -18.05 0.89 23.87
N LEU A 91 -17.86 -0.39 24.23
CA LEU A 91 -18.83 -1.45 23.95
C LEU A 91 -20.13 -1.26 24.71
N VAL A 92 -20.07 -0.87 25.99
CA VAL A 92 -21.25 -0.61 26.82
C VAL A 92 -21.98 0.64 26.31
N GLY A 93 -21.23 1.71 25.94
CA GLY A 93 -21.80 2.94 25.40
C GLY A 93 -22.53 2.71 24.07
N VAL A 94 -21.91 1.96 23.15
CA VAL A 94 -22.52 1.57 21.86
C VAL A 94 -23.77 0.71 22.08
N ALA A 95 -23.74 -0.24 23.03
CA ALA A 95 -24.88 -1.06 23.34
C ALA A 95 -26.08 -0.21 23.79
N HIS A 96 -25.87 0.73 24.70
CA HIS A 96 -26.93 1.61 25.19
C HIS A 96 -27.44 2.58 24.12
N ALA A 97 -26.54 3.17 23.33
CA ALA A 97 -26.92 4.08 22.25
C ALA A 97 -27.71 3.36 21.16
N GLY A 98 -27.27 2.17 20.78
CA GLY A 98 -27.96 1.33 19.79
C GLY A 98 -29.34 0.86 20.24
N ASP A 99 -29.49 0.47 21.52
CA ASP A 99 -30.80 0.10 22.07
C ASP A 99 -31.77 1.32 22.10
N ARG A 100 -31.30 2.54 22.42
CA ARG A 100 -32.12 3.76 22.27
C ARG A 100 -32.53 4.06 20.83
N LEU A 101 -31.61 3.90 19.87
CA LEU A 101 -31.94 4.07 18.46
C LEU A 101 -32.98 3.06 17.98
N ARG A 102 -32.86 1.80 18.41
CA ARG A 102 -33.86 0.77 18.14
C ARG A 102 -35.23 1.14 18.67
N GLU A 103 -35.33 1.58 19.91
CA GLU A 103 -36.61 2.01 20.49
C GLU A 103 -37.20 3.20 19.75
N ARG A 104 -36.38 4.19 19.38
CA ARG A 104 -36.80 5.32 18.54
C ARG A 104 -37.31 4.84 17.15
N ALA A 105 -36.61 3.93 16.50
CA ALA A 105 -37.05 3.35 15.24
C ALA A 105 -38.37 2.57 15.35
N ARG A 106 -38.56 1.80 16.45
CA ARG A 106 -39.81 1.09 16.75
C ARG A 106 -40.96 2.08 17.02
N GLY A 107 -40.68 3.15 17.76
CA GLY A 107 -41.65 4.23 18.00
C GLY A 107 -42.12 4.87 16.68
N LEU A 108 -41.25 5.08 15.72
CA LEU A 108 -41.60 5.58 14.39
C LEU A 108 -42.53 4.60 13.66
N VAL A 109 -42.21 3.30 13.65
CA VAL A 109 -43.05 2.28 12.99
C VAL A 109 -44.42 2.19 13.67
N ALA A 110 -44.47 2.17 15.02
CA ALA A 110 -45.70 2.05 15.80
C ALA A 110 -46.58 3.29 15.72
N GLY A 111 -46.00 4.49 15.70
CA GLY A 111 -46.73 5.78 15.66
C GLY A 111 -47.20 6.18 14.26
N ALA A 112 -46.63 5.61 13.19
CA ALA A 112 -46.90 5.98 11.81
C ALA A 112 -48.41 5.87 11.44
N PRO A 113 -49.14 4.81 11.81
CA PRO A 113 -50.57 4.68 11.45
C PRO A 113 -51.45 5.81 12.00
N ALA A 114 -51.18 6.29 13.20
CA ALA A 114 -51.90 7.42 13.82
C ALA A 114 -51.69 8.75 13.06
N ALA A 115 -50.60 8.88 12.34
CA ALA A 115 -50.32 10.01 11.45
C ALA A 115 -50.80 9.81 10.00
N GLY A 116 -51.51 8.72 9.70
CA GLY A 116 -52.03 8.38 8.36
C GLY A 116 -50.93 7.91 7.38
N VAL A 117 -49.81 7.37 7.88
CA VAL A 117 -48.68 6.88 7.09
C VAL A 117 -48.27 5.49 7.55
N THR A 118 -47.45 4.79 6.74
CA THR A 118 -46.77 3.55 7.10
C THR A 118 -45.27 3.73 6.99
N VAL A 119 -44.55 3.06 7.87
CA VAL A 119 -43.09 2.91 7.79
C VAL A 119 -42.78 1.43 7.74
N ASP A 120 -42.21 0.97 6.62
CA ASP A 120 -41.84 -0.44 6.48
C ASP A 120 -40.49 -0.74 7.16
N ARG A 121 -40.12 -2.04 7.18
CA ARG A 121 -38.87 -2.50 7.77
C ARG A 121 -37.61 -1.92 7.12
N ASP A 122 -37.70 -1.48 5.88
CA ASP A 122 -36.61 -0.88 5.12
C ASP A 122 -36.57 0.66 5.27
N GLY A 123 -37.50 1.22 6.05
CA GLY A 123 -37.63 2.66 6.30
C GLY A 123 -38.35 3.41 5.18
N ARG A 124 -39.06 2.73 4.29
CA ARG A 124 -39.90 3.39 3.27
C ARG A 124 -41.16 3.89 3.91
N VAL A 125 -41.47 5.16 3.66
CA VAL A 125 -42.66 5.82 4.20
C VAL A 125 -43.67 6.03 3.07
N ALA A 126 -44.89 5.57 3.29
CA ALA A 126 -46.02 5.68 2.34
C ALA A 126 -47.31 6.17 3.06
N PRO A 127 -48.21 6.87 2.38
CA PRO A 127 -49.51 7.23 2.97
C PRO A 127 -50.40 5.97 3.13
N LEU A 128 -51.22 5.93 4.18
CA LEU A 128 -52.14 4.83 4.49
C LEU A 128 -53.48 4.94 3.77
N GLY A 129 -53.73 6.03 3.05
CA GLY A 129 -54.94 6.33 2.31
C GLY A 129 -54.73 7.35 1.21
N PRO A 130 -55.80 8.05 0.75
CA PRO A 130 -55.69 9.07 -0.30
C PRO A 130 -54.70 10.16 0.07
N ARG A 131 -53.95 10.63 -0.92
CA ARG A 131 -52.94 11.63 -0.77
C ARG A 131 -53.56 13.01 -0.56
N THR A 132 -53.52 13.54 0.67
CA THR A 132 -53.93 14.88 1.03
C THR A 132 -52.70 15.68 1.44
N ASP A 133 -52.80 17.01 1.54
CA ASP A 133 -51.70 17.86 2.01
C ASP A 133 -51.23 17.51 3.43
N VAL A 134 -52.15 17.00 4.26
CA VAL A 134 -51.86 16.54 5.61
C VAL A 134 -51.03 15.27 5.60
N THR A 135 -51.44 14.26 4.78
CA THR A 135 -50.70 13.01 4.67
C THR A 135 -49.38 13.20 3.95
N ALA A 136 -49.25 14.13 2.99
CA ALA A 136 -48.02 14.49 2.36
C ALA A 136 -47.00 15.06 3.34
N ARG A 137 -47.43 16.02 4.21
CA ARG A 137 -46.59 16.58 5.28
C ARG A 137 -46.17 15.51 6.29
N ALA A 138 -47.05 14.59 6.64
CA ALA A 138 -46.72 13.48 7.52
C ALA A 138 -45.69 12.55 6.91
N VAL A 139 -45.84 12.19 5.63
CA VAL A 139 -44.84 11.38 4.89
C VAL A 139 -43.47 12.03 4.93
N ASP A 140 -43.38 13.33 4.63
CA ASP A 140 -42.09 14.03 4.63
C ASP A 140 -41.47 14.15 6.03
N SER A 141 -42.32 14.33 7.05
CA SER A 141 -41.85 14.34 8.44
C SER A 141 -41.27 13.00 8.86
N TYR A 142 -41.98 11.90 8.59
CA TYR A 142 -41.50 10.55 8.93
C TYR A 142 -40.27 10.14 8.13
N ARG A 143 -40.19 10.53 6.85
CA ARG A 143 -38.98 10.32 6.03
C ARG A 143 -37.76 11.00 6.65
N ARG A 144 -37.87 12.26 7.07
CA ARG A 144 -36.75 12.96 7.75
C ARG A 144 -36.34 12.21 9.01
N GLN A 145 -37.28 11.78 9.84
CA GLN A 145 -37.01 11.06 11.09
C GLN A 145 -36.32 9.70 10.84
N VAL A 146 -36.74 8.96 9.80
CA VAL A 146 -36.06 7.72 9.41
C VAL A 146 -34.62 7.99 8.95
N VAL A 147 -34.41 9.03 8.14
CA VAL A 147 -33.06 9.44 7.70
C VAL A 147 -32.18 9.84 8.87
N GLU A 148 -32.73 10.57 9.85
CA GLU A 148 -32.00 10.95 11.06
C GLU A 148 -31.58 9.74 11.89
N VAL A 149 -32.48 8.77 12.11
CA VAL A 149 -32.16 7.53 12.85
C VAL A 149 -31.04 6.75 12.15
N VAL A 150 -31.10 6.62 10.83
CA VAL A 150 -30.07 5.92 10.06
C VAL A 150 -28.74 6.69 10.10
N ALA A 151 -28.77 8.02 9.98
CA ALA A 151 -27.58 8.85 10.02
C ALA A 151 -26.90 8.77 11.40
N GLU A 152 -27.69 8.75 12.49
CA GLU A 152 -27.19 8.59 13.86
C GLU A 152 -26.60 7.18 14.08
N ALA A 153 -27.22 6.12 13.57
CA ALA A 153 -26.68 4.77 13.61
C ALA A 153 -25.33 4.66 12.90
N ARG A 154 -25.20 5.27 11.72
CA ARG A 154 -23.94 5.33 10.96
C ARG A 154 -22.85 6.13 11.68
N ARG A 155 -23.23 7.20 12.38
CA ARG A 155 -22.29 7.96 13.21
C ARG A 155 -21.81 7.10 14.38
N LEU A 156 -22.73 6.46 15.10
CA LEU A 156 -22.43 5.58 16.22
C LEU A 156 -21.47 4.43 15.80
N ASP A 157 -21.71 3.81 14.65
CA ASP A 157 -20.86 2.76 14.09
C ASP A 157 -19.42 3.28 13.84
N ARG A 158 -19.28 4.44 13.17
CA ARG A 158 -17.96 5.05 12.95
C ARG A 158 -17.24 5.42 14.24
N GLU A 159 -17.95 5.98 15.20
CA GLU A 159 -17.41 6.36 16.51
C GLU A 159 -16.96 5.13 17.31
N ALA A 160 -17.73 4.03 17.23
CA ALA A 160 -17.39 2.75 17.83
C ALA A 160 -16.10 2.17 17.23
N VAL A 161 -16.02 2.11 15.90
CA VAL A 161 -14.81 1.63 15.19
C VAL A 161 -13.59 2.49 15.55
N ALA A 162 -13.74 3.83 15.54
CA ALA A 162 -12.66 4.74 15.88
C ALA A 162 -12.27 4.63 17.36
N GLY A 163 -13.24 4.44 18.28
CA GLY A 163 -12.99 4.25 19.70
C GLY A 163 -12.22 2.95 19.99
N LEU A 164 -12.66 1.85 19.40
CA LEU A 164 -11.98 0.55 19.53
C LEU A 164 -10.59 0.57 18.89
N ALA A 165 -10.40 1.25 17.76
CA ALA A 165 -9.11 1.36 17.11
C ALA A 165 -8.09 2.21 17.89
N ARG A 166 -8.54 3.33 18.49
CA ARG A 166 -7.66 4.23 19.29
C ARG A 166 -7.11 3.56 20.54
N HIS A 167 -7.88 2.69 21.14
CA HIS A 167 -7.55 1.97 22.36
C HIS A 167 -7.39 0.48 22.11
N ALA A 168 -7.00 0.08 20.88
CA ALA A 168 -6.70 -1.31 20.61
C ALA A 168 -5.78 -1.81 21.73
N PRO A 169 -6.26 -2.68 22.63
CA PRO A 169 -5.44 -3.12 23.72
C PRO A 169 -4.25 -3.85 23.09
N TRP A 170 -3.16 -3.87 23.80
CA TRP A 170 -2.13 -4.87 23.63
C TRP A 170 -2.78 -6.16 23.10
N PRO A 171 -2.18 -6.79 22.07
CA PRO A 171 -2.73 -8.02 21.53
C PRO A 171 -2.99 -9.00 22.66
N PRO A 172 -4.17 -9.61 22.71
CA PRO A 172 -4.52 -10.53 23.78
C PRO A 172 -3.52 -11.67 23.82
N GLY A 173 -2.81 -11.78 24.93
CA GLY A 173 -1.90 -12.85 25.29
C GLY A 173 -0.79 -13.14 24.29
N GLY A 174 0.45 -13.11 24.72
CA GLY A 174 1.67 -13.29 23.93
C GLY A 174 1.72 -14.42 22.89
N SER A 175 0.72 -15.30 22.83
CA SER A 175 0.71 -16.42 21.89
C SER A 175 0.30 -16.05 20.46
N ALA A 176 -0.76 -15.26 20.24
CA ALA A 176 -1.24 -15.00 18.87
C ALA A 176 -0.36 -14.00 18.12
N ALA A 177 0.10 -12.94 18.80
CA ALA A 177 1.02 -11.96 18.21
C ALA A 177 2.44 -12.52 18.08
N THR A 178 2.91 -13.29 19.06
CA THR A 178 4.21 -13.96 19.05
C THR A 178 4.25 -15.01 17.96
N VAL A 179 3.26 -15.89 17.87
CA VAL A 179 3.16 -16.90 16.81
C VAL A 179 3.06 -16.26 15.43
N ALA A 180 2.29 -15.17 15.26
CA ALA A 180 2.20 -14.48 13.98
C ALA A 180 3.53 -13.84 13.54
N THR A 181 4.33 -13.31 14.49
CA THR A 181 5.64 -12.70 14.19
C THR A 181 6.75 -13.74 14.00
N GLU A 182 6.72 -14.82 14.77
CA GLU A 182 7.73 -15.89 14.68
C GLU A 182 7.58 -16.75 13.42
N THR A 183 6.39 -16.79 12.83
CA THR A 183 6.10 -17.58 11.62
C THR A 183 6.14 -16.78 10.32
N VAL A 184 6.48 -15.48 10.36
CA VAL A 184 6.57 -14.65 9.15
C VAL A 184 7.60 -15.25 8.19
N PRO A 185 7.23 -15.54 6.94
CA PRO A 185 8.18 -16.00 5.94
C PRO A 185 9.29 -14.96 5.74
N PRO A 186 10.55 -15.38 5.61
CA PRO A 186 11.66 -14.46 5.37
C PRO A 186 11.47 -13.71 4.04
N PRO A 187 12.05 -12.50 3.91
CA PRO A 187 12.09 -11.79 2.64
C PRO A 187 12.62 -12.68 1.51
N GLY A 188 11.99 -12.60 0.34
CA GLY A 188 12.35 -13.46 -0.80
C GLY A 188 11.68 -14.83 -0.84
N SER A 189 10.86 -15.19 0.16
CA SER A 189 10.06 -16.42 0.15
C SER A 189 9.16 -16.51 -1.08
N HIS A 190 8.92 -17.75 -1.55
CA HIS A 190 8.05 -17.98 -2.70
C HIS A 190 6.60 -17.53 -2.41
N PRO A 191 5.96 -16.71 -3.28
CA PRO A 191 4.66 -16.07 -3.00
C PRO A 191 3.52 -17.04 -2.65
N VAL A 192 3.50 -18.24 -3.25
CA VAL A 192 2.52 -19.27 -2.90
C VAL A 192 2.67 -19.75 -1.46
N ALA A 193 3.91 -19.83 -0.95
CA ALA A 193 4.14 -20.17 0.46
C ALA A 193 3.73 -19.03 1.38
N VAL A 194 4.02 -17.78 0.99
CA VAL A 194 3.55 -16.57 1.69
C VAL A 194 2.03 -16.53 1.74
N ARG A 195 1.36 -16.80 0.61
CA ARG A 195 -0.11 -16.84 0.56
C ARG A 195 -0.70 -17.89 1.49
N ARG A 196 -0.17 -19.11 1.48
CA ARG A 196 -0.63 -20.18 2.37
C ARG A 196 -0.43 -19.82 3.85
N TRP A 197 0.72 -19.25 4.18
CA TRP A 197 0.97 -18.75 5.52
C TRP A 197 -0.05 -17.69 5.91
N TRP A 198 -0.28 -16.69 5.05
CA TRP A 198 -1.23 -15.61 5.28
C TRP A 198 -2.66 -16.13 5.49
N ASP A 199 -3.11 -17.05 4.65
CA ASP A 199 -4.44 -17.67 4.74
C ASP A 199 -4.58 -18.56 6.00
N GLY A 200 -3.49 -19.08 6.52
CA GLY A 200 -3.45 -19.83 7.78
C GLY A 200 -3.55 -18.96 9.04
N LEU A 201 -3.36 -17.63 8.90
CA LEU A 201 -3.49 -16.71 10.01
C LEU A 201 -4.97 -16.39 10.29
N SER A 202 -5.31 -16.27 11.58
CA SER A 202 -6.62 -15.72 11.95
C SER A 202 -6.76 -14.26 11.53
N ALA A 203 -7.99 -13.78 11.32
CA ALA A 203 -8.25 -12.39 11.00
C ALA A 203 -7.69 -11.38 12.03
N ALA A 204 -7.55 -11.79 13.30
CA ALA A 204 -6.92 -10.99 14.34
C ALA A 204 -5.40 -10.87 14.14
N GLN A 205 -4.72 -11.96 13.78
CA GLN A 205 -3.29 -11.99 13.46
C GLN A 205 -2.98 -11.17 12.20
N GLN A 206 -3.79 -11.32 11.15
CA GLN A 206 -3.66 -10.54 9.92
C GLN A 206 -3.77 -9.04 10.18
N ARG A 207 -4.78 -8.60 10.94
CA ARG A 207 -4.95 -7.19 11.34
C ARG A 207 -3.80 -6.69 12.21
N TYR A 208 -3.32 -7.54 13.13
CA TYR A 208 -2.20 -7.19 14.00
C TYR A 208 -0.93 -6.93 13.18
N LEU A 209 -0.56 -7.82 12.26
CA LEU A 209 0.61 -7.66 11.41
C LEU A 209 0.51 -6.39 10.55
N ALA A 210 -0.63 -6.17 9.90
CA ALA A 210 -0.83 -5.01 9.04
C ALA A 210 -0.73 -3.67 9.81
N ALA A 211 -1.27 -3.61 11.04
CA ALA A 211 -1.35 -2.38 11.81
C ALA A 211 -0.12 -2.12 12.70
N HIS A 212 0.49 -3.17 13.28
CA HIS A 212 1.53 -3.04 14.30
C HIS A 212 2.90 -3.56 13.88
N ARG A 213 2.98 -4.31 12.79
CA ARG A 213 4.22 -4.83 12.20
C ARG A 213 4.23 -4.64 10.68
N PRO A 214 3.89 -3.43 10.16
CA PRO A 214 3.74 -3.22 8.72
C PRO A 214 4.98 -3.61 7.93
N HIS A 215 6.20 -3.37 8.46
CA HIS A 215 7.47 -3.73 7.84
C HIS A 215 7.64 -5.24 7.57
N LEU A 216 6.90 -6.10 8.28
CA LEU A 216 6.97 -7.55 8.07
C LEU A 216 6.13 -8.05 6.90
N VAL A 217 5.13 -7.29 6.47
CA VAL A 217 4.15 -7.75 5.45
C VAL A 217 4.05 -6.83 4.23
N ALA A 218 4.55 -5.61 4.35
CA ALA A 218 4.43 -4.57 3.32
C ALA A 218 5.00 -4.97 1.96
N ALA A 219 6.18 -5.61 1.95
CA ALA A 219 6.90 -6.03 0.74
C ALA A 219 6.79 -7.54 0.45
N LEU A 220 5.96 -8.29 1.20
CA LEU A 220 5.81 -9.73 0.98
C LEU A 220 4.85 -10.01 -0.19
N ASP A 221 5.39 -10.44 -1.33
CA ASP A 221 4.61 -10.93 -2.45
C ASP A 221 3.84 -12.20 -2.03
N GLY A 222 2.53 -12.23 -2.28
CA GLY A 222 1.61 -13.26 -1.78
C GLY A 222 0.73 -12.79 -0.62
N VAL A 223 1.00 -11.64 0.01
CA VAL A 223 0.06 -10.95 0.90
C VAL A 223 -0.91 -10.13 0.05
N PRO A 224 -2.24 -10.12 0.36
CA PRO A 224 -3.24 -9.40 -0.43
C PRO A 224 -2.92 -7.91 -0.61
N VAL A 225 -3.23 -7.37 -1.78
CA VAL A 225 -3.00 -5.97 -2.19
C VAL A 225 -3.51 -4.97 -1.15
N THR A 226 -4.73 -5.18 -0.63
CA THR A 226 -5.34 -4.27 0.36
C THR A 226 -4.58 -4.22 1.69
N VAL A 227 -3.93 -5.32 2.07
CA VAL A 227 -3.12 -5.41 3.29
C VAL A 227 -1.76 -4.75 3.07
N ARG A 228 -1.13 -5.02 1.93
CA ARG A 228 0.13 -4.36 1.54
C ARG A 228 -0.05 -2.84 1.46
N ASP A 229 -1.16 -2.37 0.85
CA ASP A 229 -1.51 -0.94 0.80
C ASP A 229 -1.61 -0.31 2.20
N LEU A 230 -2.33 -0.96 3.13
CA LEU A 230 -2.45 -0.46 4.51
C LEU A 230 -1.09 -0.38 5.20
N ALA A 231 -0.28 -1.42 5.08
CA ALA A 231 1.04 -1.48 5.68
C ALA A 231 1.99 -0.43 5.08
N ASN A 232 2.04 -0.31 3.75
CA ASN A 232 2.91 0.64 3.07
C ASN A 232 2.49 2.10 3.28
N ARG A 233 1.20 2.42 3.41
CA ARG A 233 0.74 3.77 3.80
C ARG A 233 1.21 4.14 5.20
N THR A 234 1.24 3.19 6.12
CA THR A 234 1.79 3.40 7.47
C THR A 234 3.30 3.68 7.41
N LEU A 235 4.04 2.91 6.60
CA LEU A 235 5.48 3.13 6.37
C LEU A 235 5.75 4.47 5.66
N LEU A 236 4.97 4.84 4.64
CA LEU A 236 5.07 6.11 3.94
C LEU A 236 4.95 7.31 4.91
N ALA A 237 3.98 7.26 5.81
CA ALA A 237 3.81 8.30 6.83
C ALA A 237 5.01 8.36 7.78
N ALA A 238 5.51 7.22 8.26
CA ALA A 238 6.66 7.14 9.15
C ALA A 238 7.95 7.64 8.47
N GLU A 239 8.22 7.21 7.23
CA GLU A 239 9.38 7.64 6.45
C GLU A 239 9.34 9.13 6.13
N THR A 240 8.17 9.66 5.79
CA THR A 240 7.98 11.10 5.57
C THR A 240 8.36 11.91 6.82
N GLN A 241 7.94 11.47 8.01
CA GLN A 241 8.30 12.14 9.26
C GLN A 241 9.79 12.00 9.58
N ARG A 242 10.37 10.82 9.36
CA ARG A 242 11.80 10.58 9.56
C ARG A 242 12.67 11.49 8.69
N LEU A 243 12.33 11.62 7.40
CA LEU A 243 13.08 12.48 6.47
C LEU A 243 12.91 13.97 6.79
N ARG A 244 11.73 14.42 7.21
CA ARG A 244 11.53 15.80 7.71
C ARG A 244 12.42 16.10 8.93
N GLY A 245 12.50 15.16 9.88
CA GLY A 245 13.42 15.25 11.01
C GLY A 245 14.88 15.33 10.56
N ARG A 246 15.26 14.56 9.53
CA ARG A 246 16.61 14.59 8.96
C ARG A 246 16.94 15.95 8.32
N ILE A 247 16.01 16.57 7.60
CA ILE A 247 16.19 17.93 7.05
C ILE A 247 16.44 18.93 8.19
N ALA A 248 15.59 18.92 9.22
CA ALA A 248 15.76 19.81 10.37
C ALA A 248 17.11 19.62 11.08
N ASP A 249 17.62 18.38 11.15
CA ASP A 249 18.95 18.08 11.70
C ASP A 249 20.07 18.63 10.82
N LEU A 250 19.98 18.47 9.50
CA LEU A 250 20.95 19.00 8.54
C LEU A 250 20.99 20.53 8.58
N GLU A 251 19.83 21.20 8.61
CA GLU A 251 19.73 22.66 8.74
C GLU A 251 20.31 23.17 10.06
N ARG A 252 20.12 22.43 11.16
CA ARG A 252 20.76 22.77 12.43
C ARG A 252 22.30 22.73 12.31
N ARG A 253 22.83 21.67 11.71
CA ARG A 253 24.28 21.52 11.48
C ARG A 253 24.85 22.60 10.55
N GLU A 254 24.07 22.99 9.50
CA GLU A 254 24.47 24.13 8.63
C GLU A 254 24.59 25.43 9.45
N ARG A 255 23.59 25.72 10.32
CA ARG A 255 23.63 26.89 11.21
C ARG A 255 24.79 26.85 12.20
N GLU A 256 25.11 25.68 12.76
CA GLU A 256 26.25 25.51 13.68
C GLU A 256 27.60 25.83 13.00
N LEU A 257 27.74 25.59 11.69
CA LEU A 257 28.90 26.01 10.92
C LEU A 257 28.96 27.53 10.70
N ASP A 258 27.84 28.24 10.81
CA ASP A 258 27.74 29.70 10.68
C ASP A 258 28.04 30.43 11.97
N VAL A 259 27.82 29.80 13.14
CA VAL A 259 28.17 30.35 14.43
C VAL A 259 29.72 30.34 14.53
N ARG A 260 30.36 31.45 14.21
CA ARG A 260 31.77 31.64 14.45
C ARG A 260 32.01 31.47 15.94
N PRO A 261 32.90 30.57 16.39
CA PRO A 261 33.40 30.68 17.74
C PRO A 261 34.11 32.06 17.84
N SER A 262 33.72 32.84 18.83
CA SER A 262 34.54 33.98 19.29
C SER A 262 35.82 33.41 19.90
N ALA A 263 36.67 32.86 19.04
CA ALA A 263 37.99 32.42 19.42
C ALA A 263 38.84 33.67 19.67
N PRO A 264 39.69 33.66 20.69
CA PRO A 264 40.67 34.75 20.94
C PRO A 264 41.43 35.05 19.66
N VAL A 265 41.62 36.32 19.35
CA VAL A 265 42.24 36.86 18.12
C VAL A 265 43.57 36.16 17.77
N ASP A 266 44.29 35.64 18.75
CA ASP A 266 45.59 34.99 18.59
C ASP A 266 45.54 33.58 18.00
N ALA A 267 44.44 32.85 18.15
CA ALA A 267 44.27 31.52 17.55
C ALA A 267 43.83 31.57 16.07
N ALA A 268 43.21 32.67 15.64
CA ALA A 268 42.75 32.88 14.27
C ALA A 268 43.89 33.16 13.26
N ARG A 269 45.07 33.53 13.75
CA ARG A 269 46.20 33.93 12.89
C ARG A 269 47.05 32.77 12.35
N ARG A 270 46.94 31.54 12.87
CA ARG A 270 47.88 30.45 12.48
C ARG A 270 47.45 29.64 11.23
N TYR A 271 46.14 29.45 10.93
CA TYR A 271 45.70 28.68 9.76
C TYR A 271 44.33 29.16 9.24
N PRO A 272 44.20 30.38 8.70
CA PRO A 272 42.91 30.93 8.30
C PRO A 272 42.34 30.29 7.00
N ALA A 273 43.21 30.01 6.04
CA ALA A 273 42.81 29.53 4.71
C ALA A 273 42.29 28.07 4.72
N GLU A 274 42.97 27.17 5.44
CA GLU A 274 42.58 25.75 5.53
C GLU A 274 41.28 25.56 6.29
N ARG A 275 41.02 26.34 7.35
CA ARG A 275 39.76 26.28 8.12
C ARG A 275 38.58 26.81 7.30
N VAL A 276 38.77 27.89 6.55
CA VAL A 276 37.74 28.44 5.65
C VAL A 276 37.42 27.43 4.53
N ALA A 277 38.45 26.80 3.96
CA ALA A 277 38.28 25.77 2.94
C ALA A 277 37.55 24.54 3.51
N ALA A 278 37.93 24.06 4.69
CA ALA A 278 37.27 22.91 5.35
C ALA A 278 35.80 23.20 5.69
N THR A 279 35.49 24.41 6.19
CA THR A 279 34.09 24.82 6.45
C THR A 279 33.30 24.92 5.17
N GLY A 280 33.89 25.43 4.08
CA GLY A 280 33.25 25.49 2.76
C GLY A 280 32.95 24.11 2.16
N VAL A 281 33.84 23.13 2.35
CA VAL A 281 33.62 21.74 1.96
C VAL A 281 32.49 21.12 2.79
N ALA A 282 32.52 21.29 4.13
CA ALA A 282 31.48 20.76 5.02
C ALA A 282 30.09 21.30 4.67
N ARG A 283 29.98 22.60 4.39
CA ARG A 283 28.72 23.22 3.95
C ARG A 283 28.21 22.62 2.64
N ARG A 284 29.08 22.44 1.65
CA ARG A 284 28.69 21.82 0.37
C ARG A 284 28.16 20.41 0.57
N LEU A 285 28.84 19.60 1.38
CA LEU A 285 28.41 18.23 1.68
C LEU A 285 27.06 18.19 2.42
N LEU A 286 26.84 19.08 3.40
CA LEU A 286 25.54 19.17 4.10
C LEU A 286 24.42 19.62 3.14
N ALA A 287 24.68 20.60 2.30
CA ALA A 287 23.73 21.08 1.30
C ALA A 287 23.39 20.01 0.25
N GLU A 288 24.36 19.19 -0.17
CA GLU A 288 24.15 18.05 -1.06
C GLU A 288 23.30 16.98 -0.37
N GLN A 289 23.62 16.61 0.86
CA GLN A 289 22.81 15.67 1.64
C GLN A 289 21.38 16.18 1.84
N ARG A 290 21.19 17.47 2.15
CA ARG A 290 19.86 18.06 2.30
C ARG A 290 19.06 18.00 1.01
N ARG A 291 19.67 18.38 -0.13
CA ARG A 291 19.02 18.29 -1.45
C ARG A 291 18.60 16.87 -1.81
N ALA A 292 19.44 15.88 -1.52
CA ALA A 292 19.08 14.47 -1.75
C ALA A 292 17.88 14.04 -0.90
N VAL A 293 17.85 14.41 0.39
CA VAL A 293 16.71 14.12 1.29
C VAL A 293 15.44 14.86 0.84
N GLU A 294 15.55 16.12 0.43
CA GLU A 294 14.44 16.92 -0.10
C GLU A 294 13.85 16.31 -1.37
N ALA A 295 14.71 15.82 -2.28
CA ALA A 295 14.28 15.15 -3.51
C ALA A 295 13.51 13.84 -3.21
N THR A 296 14.02 13.01 -2.30
CA THR A 296 13.31 11.80 -1.84
C THR A 296 11.97 12.17 -1.19
N LEU A 297 11.93 13.21 -0.35
CA LEU A 297 10.69 13.68 0.28
C LEU A 297 9.67 14.19 -0.75
N ALA A 298 10.14 14.84 -1.81
CA ALA A 298 9.27 15.26 -2.93
C ALA A 298 8.67 14.04 -3.65
N GLY A 299 9.43 12.97 -3.85
CA GLY A 299 8.95 11.70 -4.38
C GLY A 299 7.88 11.06 -3.49
N LEU A 300 8.12 10.97 -2.17
CA LEU A 300 7.11 10.49 -1.21
C LEU A 300 5.82 11.34 -1.25
N ALA A 301 5.97 12.66 -1.38
CA ALA A 301 4.82 13.54 -1.51
C ALA A 301 4.04 13.31 -2.83
N ALA A 302 4.72 12.99 -3.93
CA ALA A 302 4.07 12.63 -5.19
C ALA A 302 3.30 11.31 -5.06
N VAL A 303 3.89 10.29 -4.41
CA VAL A 303 3.21 9.03 -4.08
C VAL A 303 1.97 9.30 -3.22
N GLN A 304 2.10 10.10 -2.15
CA GLN A 304 0.98 10.43 -1.26
C GLN A 304 -0.14 11.14 -2.02
N ARG A 305 0.18 12.18 -2.83
CA ARG A 305 -0.82 12.87 -3.66
C ARG A 305 -1.58 11.88 -4.56
N ARG A 306 -0.85 10.93 -5.17
CA ARG A 306 -1.47 9.92 -6.03
C ARG A 306 -2.38 8.96 -5.26
N LEU A 307 -2.00 8.59 -4.04
CA LEU A 307 -2.82 7.73 -3.17
C LEU A 307 -4.11 8.42 -2.68
N ASP A 308 -4.08 9.75 -2.54
CA ASP A 308 -5.21 10.56 -2.05
C ASP A 308 -6.13 11.03 -3.18
N ALA A 309 -5.65 11.08 -4.40
CA ALA A 309 -6.43 11.51 -5.56
C ALA A 309 -7.29 10.35 -6.10
N PRO A 310 -8.53 10.63 -6.54
CA PRO A 310 -9.28 9.65 -7.35
C PRO A 310 -8.52 9.42 -8.67
N ALA A 311 -8.42 8.17 -9.11
CA ALA A 311 -7.87 7.85 -10.42
C ALA A 311 -8.82 8.31 -11.54
N PRO A 312 -8.30 8.56 -12.75
CA PRO A 312 -9.11 8.57 -13.95
C PRO A 312 -9.94 7.28 -14.01
N GLY A 313 -11.25 7.38 -14.26
CA GLY A 313 -12.16 6.22 -14.18
C GLY A 313 -12.61 5.83 -12.76
N GLY A 314 -12.22 6.58 -11.71
CA GLY A 314 -12.65 6.30 -10.32
C GLY A 314 -11.88 5.18 -9.63
N GLN A 315 -10.86 4.61 -10.25
CA GLN A 315 -10.05 3.54 -9.67
C GLN A 315 -9.22 4.04 -8.47
N ARG A 316 -9.15 3.21 -7.43
CA ARG A 316 -8.32 3.48 -6.25
C ARG A 316 -6.86 3.12 -6.51
N ALA A 317 -5.93 3.93 -5.97
CA ALA A 317 -4.51 3.60 -5.93
C ALA A 317 -4.15 2.77 -4.69
N TYR A 318 -3.23 1.80 -4.88
CA TYR A 318 -2.72 0.89 -3.85
C TYR A 318 -1.20 0.93 -3.83
N LEU A 319 -0.61 1.13 -2.65
CA LEU A 319 0.84 1.11 -2.46
C LEU A 319 1.29 -0.30 -2.06
N LEU A 320 2.02 -0.98 -2.94
CA LEU A 320 2.38 -2.40 -2.78
C LEU A 320 3.80 -2.59 -2.24
N ASP A 321 4.69 -1.63 -2.46
CA ASP A 321 6.04 -1.62 -1.90
C ASP A 321 6.57 -0.20 -1.81
N LEU A 322 7.40 0.07 -0.80
CA LEU A 322 8.07 1.36 -0.60
C LEU A 322 9.39 1.17 0.15
N SER A 323 10.47 1.69 -0.42
CA SER A 323 11.77 1.85 0.25
C SER A 323 12.37 3.21 -0.10
N VAL A 324 13.06 3.81 0.86
CA VAL A 324 13.83 5.05 0.66
C VAL A 324 15.33 4.80 0.66
N GLU A 325 15.75 3.53 0.64
CA GLU A 325 17.16 3.11 0.55
C GLU A 325 17.65 3.21 -0.89
N GLY A 326 18.92 3.57 -1.08
CA GLY A 326 19.51 3.83 -2.40
C GLY A 326 18.75 4.96 -3.11
N ASP A 327 18.40 4.76 -4.37
CA ASP A 327 17.58 5.67 -5.18
C ASP A 327 16.07 5.59 -4.87
N GLY A 328 15.72 4.67 -3.96
CA GLY A 328 14.36 4.40 -3.53
C GLY A 328 13.61 3.49 -4.49
N ARG A 329 12.68 2.70 -3.91
CA ARG A 329 11.81 1.78 -4.66
C ARG A 329 10.35 2.10 -4.34
N VAL A 330 9.50 1.90 -5.33
CA VAL A 330 8.04 2.02 -5.14
C VAL A 330 7.29 1.17 -6.14
N VAL A 331 6.32 0.41 -5.64
CA VAL A 331 5.37 -0.33 -6.45
C VAL A 331 3.97 0.19 -6.13
N LEU A 332 3.28 0.74 -7.13
CA LEU A 332 1.98 1.35 -6.98
C LEU A 332 1.02 0.83 -8.06
N ALA A 333 -0.15 0.37 -7.65
CA ALA A 333 -1.20 -0.07 -8.56
C ALA A 333 -2.36 0.93 -8.63
N LEU A 334 -2.89 1.11 -9.83
CA LEU A 334 -4.16 1.78 -10.12
C LEU A 334 -5.17 0.70 -10.46
N GLY A 335 -6.26 0.61 -9.71
CA GLY A 335 -7.09 -0.58 -9.65
C GLY A 335 -6.49 -1.66 -8.73
N ASN A 336 -7.31 -2.63 -8.34
CA ASN A 336 -6.87 -3.72 -7.46
C ASN A 336 -6.43 -4.95 -8.28
N PRO A 337 -5.11 -5.26 -8.37
CA PRO A 337 -4.64 -6.42 -9.13
C PRO A 337 -5.19 -7.78 -8.65
N ASP A 338 -5.59 -7.89 -7.36
CA ASP A 338 -6.19 -9.13 -6.84
C ASP A 338 -7.59 -9.42 -7.42
N LEU A 339 -8.23 -8.41 -8.04
CA LEU A 339 -9.60 -8.48 -8.55
C LEU A 339 -9.71 -8.17 -10.05
N ALA A 340 -8.64 -7.71 -10.67
CA ALA A 340 -8.64 -7.25 -12.06
C ALA A 340 -8.54 -8.41 -13.05
N ASP A 341 -9.33 -8.39 -14.12
CA ASP A 341 -9.25 -9.38 -15.20
C ASP A 341 -7.99 -9.19 -16.05
N ASN A 342 -7.54 -7.93 -16.22
CA ASN A 342 -6.31 -7.56 -16.92
C ASN A 342 -5.40 -6.75 -15.99
N VAL A 343 -4.13 -7.16 -15.86
CA VAL A 343 -3.11 -6.44 -15.10
C VAL A 343 -1.94 -6.10 -16.00
N VAL A 344 -1.65 -4.81 -16.16
CA VAL A 344 -0.45 -4.36 -16.88
C VAL A 344 0.57 -3.79 -15.90
N THR A 345 1.78 -4.33 -15.91
CA THR A 345 2.90 -3.89 -15.06
C THR A 345 3.93 -3.15 -15.91
N TYR A 346 4.11 -1.87 -15.64
CA TYR A 346 5.10 -1.00 -16.26
C TYR A 346 6.41 -1.01 -15.46
N VAL A 347 7.49 -1.44 -16.08
CA VAL A 347 8.86 -1.48 -15.55
C VAL A 347 9.67 -0.36 -16.21
N PRO A 348 10.12 0.66 -15.45
CA PRO A 348 10.86 1.80 -15.99
C PRO A 348 12.33 1.46 -16.30
N GLY A 349 13.02 2.37 -17.01
CA GLY A 349 14.42 2.23 -17.40
C GLY A 349 15.45 2.76 -16.42
N ALA A 350 16.70 2.84 -16.87
CA ALA A 350 17.86 3.35 -16.13
C ALA A 350 17.66 4.82 -15.69
N GLY A 351 18.30 5.21 -14.59
CA GLY A 351 18.22 6.54 -14.01
C GLY A 351 16.88 6.86 -13.36
N THR A 352 16.02 5.85 -13.16
CA THR A 352 14.72 6.03 -12.51
C THR A 352 14.89 5.95 -11.00
N THR A 353 14.45 7.01 -10.30
CA THR A 353 14.53 7.12 -8.83
C THR A 353 13.16 7.41 -8.22
N LEU A 354 13.01 7.18 -6.92
CA LEU A 354 11.82 7.60 -6.18
C LEU A 354 11.60 9.12 -6.27
N ALA A 355 12.67 9.92 -6.32
CA ALA A 355 12.59 11.37 -6.49
C ALA A 355 11.93 11.77 -7.82
N GLY A 356 12.13 11.00 -8.89
CA GLY A 356 11.57 11.21 -10.23
C GLY A 356 10.21 10.54 -10.49
N VAL A 357 9.60 9.93 -9.50
CA VAL A 357 8.42 9.04 -9.63
C VAL A 357 7.21 9.69 -10.31
N GLU A 358 7.01 11.00 -10.16
CA GLU A 358 5.79 11.69 -10.62
C GLU A 358 5.54 11.53 -12.14
N GLY A 359 6.61 11.60 -12.94
CA GLY A 359 6.52 11.37 -14.39
C GLY A 359 6.05 9.96 -14.74
N HIS A 360 6.54 8.97 -14.02
CA HIS A 360 6.18 7.55 -14.22
C HIS A 360 4.76 7.24 -13.73
N LEU A 361 4.30 7.87 -12.66
CA LEU A 361 2.91 7.75 -12.21
C LEU A 361 1.95 8.30 -13.27
N ARG A 362 2.24 9.46 -13.89
CA ARG A 362 1.44 9.98 -15.01
C ARG A 362 1.40 9.03 -16.21
N ARG A 363 2.51 8.36 -16.54
CA ARG A 363 2.55 7.33 -17.60
C ARG A 363 1.66 6.14 -17.25
N THR A 364 1.69 5.70 -16.01
CA THR A 364 0.83 4.61 -15.53
C THR A 364 -0.65 5.00 -15.54
N GLU A 365 -0.98 6.25 -15.17
CA GLU A 365 -2.34 6.80 -15.27
C GLU A 365 -2.83 6.84 -16.73
N ALA A 366 -1.96 7.29 -17.64
CA ALA A 366 -2.29 7.32 -19.06
C ALA A 366 -2.55 5.91 -19.62
N LEU A 367 -1.78 4.93 -19.19
CA LEU A 367 -1.95 3.52 -19.58
C LEU A 367 -3.23 2.92 -19.00
N ALA A 368 -3.52 3.17 -17.71
CA ALA A 368 -4.76 2.72 -17.05
C ALA A 368 -5.99 3.30 -17.74
N ALA A 369 -6.01 4.62 -17.97
CA ALA A 369 -7.13 5.29 -18.63
C ALA A 369 -7.37 4.79 -20.07
N GLU A 370 -6.29 4.46 -20.80
CA GLU A 370 -6.40 3.92 -22.14
C GLU A 370 -6.88 2.48 -22.13
N ALA A 371 -6.42 1.65 -21.17
CA ALA A 371 -6.88 0.27 -20.99
C ALA A 371 -8.37 0.23 -20.64
N ASP A 372 -8.84 1.06 -19.71
CA ASP A 372 -10.25 1.15 -19.32
C ASP A 372 -11.15 1.50 -20.50
N ARG A 373 -10.68 2.37 -21.41
CA ARG A 373 -11.43 2.74 -22.63
C ARG A 373 -11.70 1.52 -23.52
N TRP A 374 -10.78 0.56 -23.55
CA TRP A 374 -10.86 -0.59 -24.46
C TRP A 374 -11.38 -1.87 -23.78
N ASP A 375 -11.26 -1.97 -22.46
CA ASP A 375 -11.67 -3.16 -21.71
C ASP A 375 -13.20 -3.27 -21.57
N GLY A 376 -13.91 -2.16 -21.41
CA GLY A 376 -15.37 -2.12 -21.27
C GLY A 376 -15.92 -2.82 -20.02
N SER A 377 -15.05 -3.44 -19.20
CA SER A 377 -15.42 -4.21 -18.00
C SER A 377 -15.13 -3.46 -16.70
N ASP A 378 -14.44 -2.32 -16.74
CA ASP A 378 -13.93 -1.56 -15.58
C ASP A 378 -13.06 -2.41 -14.60
N ARG A 379 -12.48 -3.51 -15.09
CA ARG A 379 -11.75 -4.50 -14.30
C ARG A 379 -10.29 -4.64 -14.72
N SER A 380 -9.69 -3.57 -15.22
CA SER A 380 -8.26 -3.50 -15.49
C SER A 380 -7.50 -2.88 -14.33
N ALA A 381 -6.24 -3.27 -14.12
CA ALA A 381 -5.32 -2.64 -13.20
C ALA A 381 -3.98 -2.33 -13.91
N ALA A 382 -3.43 -1.15 -13.63
CA ALA A 382 -2.10 -0.76 -14.09
C ALA A 382 -1.16 -0.61 -12.91
N VAL A 383 0.00 -1.27 -12.97
CA VAL A 383 1.01 -1.24 -11.91
C VAL A 383 2.25 -0.51 -12.42
N TYR A 384 2.71 0.48 -11.68
CA TYR A 384 4.06 1.01 -11.76
C TYR A 384 4.97 0.18 -10.87
N TRP A 385 5.99 -0.44 -11.43
CA TRP A 385 6.91 -1.32 -10.71
C TRP A 385 8.35 -0.78 -10.78
N LEU A 386 8.78 -0.01 -9.80
CA LEU A 386 10.16 0.32 -9.49
C LEU A 386 10.56 -0.52 -8.26
N GLY A 387 10.65 -1.83 -8.45
CA GLY A 387 11.03 -2.80 -7.42
C GLY A 387 12.53 -3.09 -7.38
N TYR A 388 13.34 -2.28 -8.05
CA TYR A 388 14.79 -2.44 -8.15
C TYR A 388 15.51 -1.09 -8.07
N ASP A 389 16.79 -1.12 -7.76
CA ASP A 389 17.69 0.03 -7.85
C ASP A 389 18.10 0.19 -9.32
N ALA A 390 17.50 1.17 -10.01
CA ALA A 390 17.71 1.34 -11.43
C ALA A 390 19.12 1.89 -11.69
N PRO A 391 19.91 1.28 -12.60
CA PRO A 391 21.29 1.67 -12.78
C PRO A 391 21.44 3.10 -13.31
N ASP A 392 22.40 3.82 -12.77
CA ASP A 392 22.74 5.17 -13.19
C ASP A 392 23.65 5.19 -14.40
N TRP A 393 23.51 6.24 -15.23
CA TRP A 393 24.45 6.52 -16.30
C TRP A 393 25.76 7.07 -15.72
N GLY A 394 26.86 6.28 -15.77
CA GLY A 394 28.16 6.68 -15.27
C GLY A 394 29.22 5.60 -15.36
N LEU A 395 30.42 5.87 -14.83
CA LEU A 395 31.51 4.90 -14.76
C LEU A 395 31.47 4.01 -13.49
N THR A 396 30.29 3.90 -12.87
CA THR A 396 30.06 3.11 -11.67
C THR A 396 29.90 1.62 -11.99
N ALA A 397 29.95 0.78 -10.94
CA ALA A 397 29.71 -0.66 -11.07
C ALA A 397 28.28 -0.97 -11.56
N ASP A 398 27.34 -0.07 -11.31
CA ASP A 398 25.92 -0.19 -11.61
C ASP A 398 25.52 0.38 -12.98
N ASN A 399 26.54 0.61 -13.85
CA ASN A 399 26.30 1.11 -15.21
C ASN A 399 25.33 0.20 -15.99
N PRO A 400 24.28 0.76 -16.65
CA PRO A 400 23.30 -0.01 -17.43
C PRO A 400 23.90 -0.81 -18.58
N LEU A 401 25.13 -0.52 -19.01
CA LEU A 401 25.86 -1.33 -19.98
C LEU A 401 26.32 -2.69 -19.43
N ARG A 402 26.16 -2.94 -18.12
CA ARG A 402 26.47 -4.23 -17.48
C ARG A 402 25.19 -4.97 -17.17
N GLY A 403 25.13 -6.27 -17.46
CA GLY A 403 23.92 -7.09 -17.27
C GLY A 403 23.55 -7.41 -15.81
N GLY A 404 24.42 -7.12 -14.84
CA GLY A 404 24.23 -7.46 -13.43
C GLY A 404 22.93 -6.91 -12.82
N PRO A 405 22.68 -5.58 -12.86
CA PRO A 405 21.48 -4.99 -12.26
C PRO A 405 20.17 -5.55 -12.81
N ALA A 406 20.10 -5.86 -14.13
CA ALA A 406 18.92 -6.47 -14.73
C ALA A 406 18.67 -7.90 -14.24
N ALA A 407 19.75 -8.67 -14.01
CA ALA A 407 19.63 -10.05 -13.53
C ALA A 407 19.12 -10.10 -12.07
N GLU A 408 19.56 -9.18 -11.23
CA GLU A 408 19.08 -9.04 -9.85
C GLU A 408 17.60 -8.59 -9.82
N ALA A 409 17.27 -7.53 -10.56
CA ALA A 409 15.90 -7.03 -10.70
C ALA A 409 14.92 -8.09 -11.23
N ALA A 410 15.39 -8.94 -12.14
CA ALA A 410 14.60 -10.02 -12.73
C ALA A 410 14.13 -11.06 -11.70
N VAL A 411 14.90 -11.30 -10.62
CA VAL A 411 14.51 -12.21 -9.54
C VAL A 411 13.31 -11.62 -8.80
N ASP A 412 13.37 -10.32 -8.46
CA ASP A 412 12.31 -9.63 -7.76
C ASP A 412 11.06 -9.48 -8.63
N LEU A 413 11.23 -9.20 -9.94
CA LEU A 413 10.11 -9.11 -10.87
C LEU A 413 9.37 -10.45 -11.04
N ARG A 414 10.11 -11.58 -11.13
CA ARG A 414 9.48 -12.91 -11.16
C ARG A 414 8.71 -13.21 -9.87
N ARG A 415 9.27 -12.84 -8.72
CA ARG A 415 8.60 -13.00 -7.43
C ARG A 415 7.33 -12.16 -7.37
N PHE A 416 7.39 -10.90 -7.80
CA PHE A 416 6.23 -10.02 -7.90
C PHE A 416 5.15 -10.60 -8.81
N ALA A 417 5.51 -11.07 -10.01
CA ALA A 417 4.58 -11.71 -10.95
C ALA A 417 3.90 -12.95 -10.34
N ALA A 418 4.67 -13.82 -9.69
CA ALA A 418 4.13 -14.97 -8.96
C ALA A 418 3.22 -14.54 -7.79
N GLY A 419 3.51 -13.39 -7.16
CA GLY A 419 2.69 -12.78 -6.12
C GLY A 419 1.31 -12.37 -6.63
N LEU A 420 1.24 -11.69 -7.78
CA LEU A 420 -0.02 -11.33 -8.43
C LEU A 420 -0.89 -12.56 -8.70
N ARG A 421 -0.29 -13.64 -9.20
CA ARG A 421 -1.00 -14.92 -9.43
C ARG A 421 -1.49 -15.55 -8.13
N ALA A 422 -0.68 -15.50 -7.07
CA ALA A 422 -1.00 -16.14 -5.79
C ALA A 422 -2.12 -15.43 -5.03
N THR A 423 -2.31 -14.12 -5.22
CA THR A 423 -3.31 -13.31 -4.49
C THR A 423 -4.61 -13.10 -5.27
N HIS A 424 -4.61 -13.36 -6.57
CA HIS A 424 -5.80 -13.13 -7.40
C HIS A 424 -7.01 -13.97 -6.97
N ALA A 425 -8.15 -13.29 -6.81
CA ALA A 425 -9.41 -13.92 -6.43
C ALA A 425 -10.17 -14.36 -7.69
N GLY A 426 -10.28 -15.66 -7.94
CA GLY A 426 -11.17 -16.17 -8.99
C GLY A 426 -10.50 -16.81 -10.21
N GLY A 427 -9.27 -17.32 -10.07
CA GLY A 427 -8.71 -18.25 -11.07
C GLY A 427 -7.74 -17.65 -12.09
N GLY A 428 -7.38 -16.39 -11.98
CA GLY A 428 -6.29 -15.78 -12.74
C GLY A 428 -6.71 -14.52 -13.52
N SER A 429 -5.80 -13.54 -13.54
CA SER A 429 -5.85 -12.38 -14.42
C SER A 429 -4.95 -12.60 -15.64
N ALA A 430 -5.27 -11.97 -16.75
CA ALA A 430 -4.34 -11.87 -17.87
C ALA A 430 -3.29 -10.79 -17.54
N THR A 431 -2.03 -11.20 -17.41
CA THR A 431 -0.94 -10.32 -16.98
C THR A 431 -0.05 -9.91 -18.16
N THR A 432 0.21 -8.60 -18.25
CA THR A 432 1.12 -8.01 -19.24
C THR A 432 2.27 -7.33 -18.53
N PHE A 433 3.52 -7.64 -18.89
CA PHE A 433 4.68 -6.91 -18.41
C PHE A 433 5.25 -6.03 -19.53
N LEU A 434 5.30 -4.73 -19.25
CA LEU A 434 5.73 -3.70 -20.17
C LEU A 434 7.06 -3.13 -19.68
N GLY A 435 8.13 -3.34 -20.41
CA GLY A 435 9.44 -2.75 -20.15
C GLY A 435 9.71 -1.57 -21.07
N HIS A 436 10.20 -0.46 -20.51
CA HIS A 436 10.67 0.68 -21.27
C HIS A 436 12.17 0.87 -21.11
N SER A 437 12.88 1.11 -22.21
CA SER A 437 14.33 1.32 -22.16
C SER A 437 15.02 0.13 -21.46
N TYR A 438 15.92 0.36 -20.51
CA TYR A 438 16.55 -0.70 -19.71
C TYR A 438 15.53 -1.58 -18.95
N GLY A 439 14.33 -1.09 -18.65
CA GLY A 439 13.26 -1.91 -18.09
C GLY A 439 12.82 -3.06 -18.99
N SER A 440 13.02 -2.96 -20.32
CA SER A 440 12.80 -4.07 -21.25
C SER A 440 13.85 -5.18 -21.08
N THR A 441 15.08 -4.82 -20.77
CA THR A 441 16.15 -5.77 -20.43
C THR A 441 15.81 -6.52 -19.13
N VAL A 442 15.27 -5.82 -18.11
CA VAL A 442 14.80 -6.43 -16.85
C VAL A 442 13.67 -7.43 -17.12
N VAL A 443 12.66 -7.03 -17.89
CA VAL A 443 11.53 -7.90 -18.25
C VAL A 443 12.01 -9.10 -19.10
N GLY A 444 12.89 -8.87 -20.07
CA GLY A 444 13.49 -9.92 -20.87
C GLY A 444 14.27 -10.93 -20.04
N GLN A 445 15.15 -10.44 -19.14
CA GLN A 445 15.91 -11.27 -18.21
C GLN A 445 14.98 -12.08 -17.27
N ALA A 446 13.89 -11.49 -16.82
CA ALA A 446 12.89 -12.19 -16.03
C ALA A 446 12.20 -13.29 -16.84
N ALA A 447 11.86 -13.02 -18.10
CA ALA A 447 11.20 -13.98 -18.99
C ALA A 447 12.13 -15.11 -19.44
N VAL A 448 13.43 -14.88 -19.66
CA VAL A 448 14.42 -15.96 -19.86
C VAL A 448 14.44 -16.91 -18.66
N GLY A 449 14.28 -16.39 -17.44
CA GLY A 449 14.19 -17.17 -16.21
C GLY A 449 12.84 -17.85 -15.95
N GLY A 450 11.80 -17.54 -16.74
CA GLY A 450 10.42 -17.99 -16.54
C GLY A 450 9.61 -16.94 -15.74
N LEU A 451 8.87 -16.09 -16.45
CA LEU A 451 8.02 -15.06 -15.88
C LEU A 451 6.55 -15.49 -15.97
N ALA A 452 5.82 -15.43 -14.86
CA ALA A 452 4.38 -15.67 -14.81
C ALA A 452 3.64 -14.53 -15.52
N ALA A 453 3.62 -14.54 -16.84
CA ALA A 453 3.05 -13.51 -17.69
C ALA A 453 2.35 -14.12 -18.91
N ASP A 454 1.27 -13.48 -19.34
CA ASP A 454 0.56 -13.85 -20.57
C ASP A 454 1.04 -13.05 -21.77
N ARG A 455 1.60 -11.83 -21.54
CA ARG A 455 2.03 -10.92 -22.61
C ARG A 455 3.26 -10.13 -22.19
N LEU A 456 4.13 -9.85 -23.15
CA LEU A 456 5.26 -8.93 -22.97
C LEU A 456 5.17 -7.78 -23.97
N VAL A 457 5.54 -6.58 -23.53
CA VAL A 457 5.63 -5.37 -24.37
C VAL A 457 6.98 -4.71 -24.13
N PHE A 458 7.76 -4.50 -25.18
CA PHE A 458 9.05 -3.83 -25.13
C PHE A 458 8.99 -2.50 -25.88
N LEU A 459 9.31 -1.40 -25.19
CA LEU A 459 9.28 -0.04 -25.73
C LEU A 459 10.67 0.57 -25.73
N GLY A 460 11.15 1.03 -26.87
CA GLY A 460 12.45 1.68 -26.98
C GLY A 460 13.55 0.84 -26.31
N SER A 461 13.64 -0.42 -26.67
CA SER A 461 14.47 -1.41 -26.01
C SER A 461 15.92 -1.38 -26.49
N PRO A 462 16.94 -1.44 -25.58
CA PRO A 462 18.34 -1.68 -25.95
C PRO A 462 18.67 -3.15 -26.16
N GLY A 463 17.68 -4.06 -26.08
CA GLY A 463 17.81 -5.51 -26.08
C GLY A 463 17.14 -6.16 -24.86
N VAL A 464 16.79 -7.43 -24.97
CA VAL A 464 16.01 -8.19 -23.98
C VAL A 464 16.70 -9.48 -23.52
N VAL A 465 18.01 -9.59 -23.74
CA VAL A 465 18.89 -10.70 -23.38
C VAL A 465 18.63 -11.99 -24.16
N ALA A 466 17.42 -12.21 -24.65
CA ALA A 466 17.07 -13.35 -25.50
C ALA A 466 17.45 -13.10 -26.97
N GLU A 467 17.87 -14.14 -27.66
CA GLU A 467 18.18 -14.07 -29.10
C GLU A 467 16.90 -14.00 -29.95
N ARG A 468 15.82 -14.60 -29.47
CA ARG A 468 14.52 -14.66 -30.17
C ARG A 468 13.36 -14.63 -29.17
N ALA A 469 12.19 -14.20 -29.62
CA ALA A 469 10.97 -14.24 -28.84
C ALA A 469 10.66 -15.64 -28.29
N ALA A 470 10.96 -16.69 -29.07
CA ALA A 470 10.76 -18.08 -28.68
C ALA A 470 11.62 -18.54 -27.48
N ASP A 471 12.69 -17.81 -27.15
CA ASP A 471 13.58 -18.13 -26.02
C ASP A 471 13.03 -17.56 -24.69
N LEU A 472 12.00 -16.69 -24.77
CA LEU A 472 11.32 -16.13 -23.61
C LEU A 472 10.30 -17.12 -23.07
N ARG A 473 10.36 -17.40 -21.76
CA ARG A 473 9.46 -18.34 -21.06
C ARG A 473 8.39 -17.57 -20.32
N ILE A 474 7.19 -17.55 -20.91
CA ILE A 474 5.96 -17.00 -20.35
C ILE A 474 4.84 -18.05 -20.38
N ASP A 475 3.69 -17.78 -19.79
CA ASP A 475 2.58 -18.74 -19.71
C ASP A 475 1.84 -18.94 -21.05
N ALA A 476 2.00 -18.00 -21.99
CA ALA A 476 1.45 -18.06 -23.34
C ALA A 476 2.53 -18.34 -24.40
N ASP A 477 2.11 -18.54 -25.65
CA ASP A 477 3.04 -18.69 -26.79
C ASP A 477 3.78 -17.38 -27.08
N PRO A 478 5.11 -17.30 -26.86
CA PRO A 478 5.85 -16.05 -27.02
C PRO A 478 5.79 -15.48 -28.45
N SER A 479 5.73 -16.32 -29.49
CA SER A 479 5.67 -15.86 -30.89
C SER A 479 4.41 -15.02 -31.18
N ARG A 480 3.38 -15.16 -30.37
CA ARG A 480 2.08 -14.48 -30.52
C ARG A 480 1.84 -13.40 -29.50
N HIS A 481 2.57 -13.41 -28.37
CA HIS A 481 2.28 -12.59 -27.21
C HIS A 481 3.44 -11.70 -26.77
N VAL A 482 4.55 -11.71 -27.52
CA VAL A 482 5.66 -10.75 -27.36
C VAL A 482 5.52 -9.65 -28.39
N TRP A 483 5.46 -8.41 -27.91
CA TRP A 483 5.25 -7.22 -28.72
C TRP A 483 6.35 -6.19 -28.47
N SER A 484 6.69 -5.42 -29.50
CA SER A 484 7.70 -4.36 -29.40
C SER A 484 7.33 -3.14 -30.23
N ALA A 485 7.78 -1.96 -29.80
CA ALA A 485 7.69 -0.74 -30.59
C ALA A 485 8.91 0.15 -30.31
N THR A 486 9.50 0.70 -31.39
CA THR A 486 10.60 1.65 -31.31
C THR A 486 10.29 2.84 -32.22
N ALA A 487 10.28 4.07 -31.67
CA ALA A 487 10.05 5.28 -32.44
C ALA A 487 11.16 5.50 -33.48
N GLY A 488 10.80 6.07 -34.62
CA GLY A 488 11.73 6.25 -35.74
C GLY A 488 12.97 7.07 -35.40
N ASN A 489 12.81 8.07 -34.53
CA ASN A 489 13.88 8.96 -34.06
C ASN A 489 14.41 8.62 -32.66
N ASP A 490 14.04 7.45 -32.09
CA ASP A 490 14.58 6.99 -30.82
C ASP A 490 16.05 6.55 -30.99
N PRO A 491 17.02 7.21 -30.31
CA PRO A 491 18.43 6.85 -30.44
C PRO A 491 18.76 5.46 -29.91
N ILE A 492 17.90 4.86 -29.09
CA ILE A 492 18.09 3.52 -28.53
C ILE A 492 18.23 2.43 -29.62
N ARG A 493 17.64 2.65 -30.79
CA ARG A 493 17.71 1.75 -31.94
C ARG A 493 19.15 1.49 -32.47
N TYR A 494 20.11 2.33 -32.03
CA TYR A 494 21.51 2.20 -32.33
C TYR A 494 22.30 1.51 -31.22
N ALA A 495 21.61 1.00 -30.17
CA ALA A 495 22.26 0.23 -29.13
C ALA A 495 22.87 -1.04 -29.72
N PRO A 496 24.16 -1.33 -29.44
CA PRO A 496 24.79 -2.53 -29.97
C PRO A 496 24.21 -3.80 -29.33
N ASP A 497 23.92 -4.82 -30.13
CA ASP A 497 23.38 -6.12 -29.68
C ASP A 497 24.25 -6.81 -28.62
N CYS A 498 25.55 -6.55 -28.62
CA CYS A 498 26.50 -7.13 -27.66
C CYS A 498 26.26 -6.65 -26.19
N LEU A 499 25.45 -5.63 -25.99
CA LEU A 499 25.18 -5.10 -24.65
C LEU A 499 24.04 -5.88 -23.93
N HIS A 500 22.89 -6.01 -24.59
CA HIS A 500 21.68 -6.59 -24.00
C HIS A 500 20.95 -7.56 -24.94
N GLY A 501 21.62 -8.03 -26.01
CA GLY A 501 21.00 -8.85 -27.04
C GLY A 501 20.36 -8.03 -28.17
N PRO A 502 19.75 -8.70 -29.17
CA PRO A 502 19.20 -8.06 -30.36
C PRO A 502 18.00 -7.16 -30.05
N ASP A 503 17.76 -6.19 -30.94
CA ASP A 503 16.55 -5.34 -30.88
C ASP A 503 15.30 -6.22 -31.03
N PRO A 504 14.37 -6.21 -30.02
CA PRO A 504 13.14 -7.00 -30.12
C PRO A 504 12.18 -6.51 -31.21
N SER A 505 12.44 -5.35 -31.86
CA SER A 505 11.69 -4.85 -33.01
C SER A 505 12.25 -5.39 -34.35
N ALA A 506 13.40 -6.05 -34.33
CA ALA A 506 13.96 -6.65 -35.53
C ALA A 506 13.12 -7.86 -35.98
N PRO A 507 12.91 -8.05 -37.30
CA PRO A 507 12.14 -9.19 -37.82
C PRO A 507 12.69 -10.55 -37.40
N GLU A 508 14.01 -10.66 -37.24
CA GLU A 508 14.74 -11.88 -36.87
C GLU A 508 14.46 -12.30 -35.43
N PHE A 509 14.07 -11.34 -34.57
CA PHE A 509 13.67 -11.64 -33.19
C PHE A 509 12.38 -12.48 -33.13
N GLY A 510 11.49 -12.33 -34.12
CA GLY A 510 10.29 -13.15 -34.26
C GLY A 510 9.14 -12.76 -33.31
N GLY A 511 9.20 -11.60 -32.68
CA GLY A 511 8.09 -10.96 -31.95
C GLY A 511 7.16 -10.20 -32.90
N ARG A 512 6.13 -9.57 -32.35
CA ARG A 512 5.18 -8.70 -33.07
C ARG A 512 5.57 -7.24 -32.90
N VAL A 513 5.62 -6.50 -34.00
CA VAL A 513 5.90 -5.07 -33.96
C VAL A 513 4.60 -4.29 -34.12
N PHE A 514 4.44 -3.22 -33.31
CA PHE A 514 3.30 -2.31 -33.41
C PHE A 514 3.77 -0.86 -33.58
N ALA A 515 2.87 -0.01 -34.06
CA ALA A 515 3.19 1.35 -34.45
C ALA A 515 3.54 2.24 -33.24
N ALA A 516 4.59 3.06 -33.40
CA ALA A 516 4.91 4.21 -32.57
C ALA A 516 5.04 5.46 -33.44
N ALA A 517 4.82 6.65 -32.88
CA ALA A 517 5.04 7.90 -33.59
C ALA A 517 6.50 7.99 -34.02
N PRO A 518 6.79 8.28 -35.31
CA PRO A 518 8.17 8.27 -35.83
C PRO A 518 9.05 9.36 -35.21
N ASP A 519 8.46 10.43 -34.69
CA ASP A 519 9.08 11.58 -34.02
C ASP A 519 8.93 11.58 -32.50
N GLY A 520 8.42 10.49 -31.89
CA GLY A 520 8.15 10.39 -30.47
C GLY A 520 9.39 10.37 -29.56
N GLY A 521 10.56 10.11 -30.09
CA GLY A 521 11.80 9.99 -29.31
C GLY A 521 11.74 8.87 -28.26
N HIS A 522 12.70 8.90 -27.33
CA HIS A 522 12.84 7.83 -26.32
C HIS A 522 11.77 7.86 -25.21
N SER A 523 10.99 8.92 -25.08
CA SER A 523 10.05 9.10 -23.96
C SER A 523 8.60 9.34 -24.38
N GLY A 524 8.32 9.59 -25.65
CA GLY A 524 6.99 10.00 -26.12
C GLY A 524 5.99 8.88 -26.39
N TYR A 525 6.29 7.64 -26.06
CA TYR A 525 5.39 6.48 -26.26
C TYR A 525 4.04 6.63 -25.54
N TRP A 526 3.97 7.45 -24.48
CA TRP A 526 2.77 7.72 -23.68
C TRP A 526 2.04 9.01 -24.09
N ASP A 527 2.60 9.77 -25.04
CA ASP A 527 2.03 11.05 -25.45
C ASP A 527 0.64 10.88 -26.08
N ALA A 528 -0.21 11.87 -25.88
CA ALA A 528 -1.53 11.88 -26.49
C ALA A 528 -1.40 11.84 -28.02
N GLY A 529 -2.11 10.91 -28.66
CA GLY A 529 -2.05 10.74 -30.12
C GLY A 529 -0.91 9.86 -30.62
N ASN A 530 0.04 9.43 -29.76
CA ASN A 530 1.03 8.43 -30.15
C ASN A 530 0.35 7.05 -30.26
N PRO A 531 0.42 6.36 -31.43
CA PRO A 531 -0.21 5.06 -31.61
C PRO A 531 0.32 3.99 -30.65
N ALA A 532 1.54 4.15 -30.11
CA ALA A 532 2.08 3.24 -29.12
C ALA A 532 1.27 3.22 -27.85
N ARG A 533 0.73 4.36 -27.40
CA ARG A 533 -0.12 4.44 -26.21
C ARG A 533 -1.40 3.59 -26.35
N GLU A 534 -2.09 3.71 -27.48
CA GLU A 534 -3.26 2.91 -27.82
C GLU A 534 -2.88 1.42 -27.94
N GLY A 535 -1.77 1.13 -28.66
CA GLY A 535 -1.28 -0.23 -28.86
C GLY A 535 -0.95 -0.96 -27.55
N MET A 536 -0.28 -0.30 -26.61
CA MET A 536 0.00 -0.86 -25.27
C MET A 536 -1.29 -1.27 -24.55
N ALA A 537 -2.31 -0.42 -24.57
CA ALA A 537 -3.58 -0.68 -23.91
C ALA A 537 -4.34 -1.83 -24.57
N LEU A 538 -4.44 -1.83 -25.91
CA LEU A 538 -5.06 -2.90 -26.68
C LEU A 538 -4.40 -4.26 -26.45
N ILE A 539 -3.06 -4.29 -26.37
CA ILE A 539 -2.31 -5.50 -26.03
C ILE A 539 -2.63 -5.94 -24.61
N ALA A 540 -2.64 -5.01 -23.65
CA ALA A 540 -2.91 -5.30 -22.24
C ALA A 540 -4.30 -5.90 -22.01
N VAL A 541 -5.30 -5.53 -22.81
CA VAL A 541 -6.67 -6.07 -22.72
C VAL A 541 -6.96 -7.18 -23.74
N GLY A 542 -5.94 -7.64 -24.50
CA GLY A 542 -6.06 -8.77 -25.42
C GLY A 542 -6.73 -8.47 -26.77
N ARG A 543 -6.91 -7.20 -27.12
CA ARG A 543 -7.54 -6.76 -28.39
C ARG A 543 -6.53 -6.66 -29.53
N TYR A 544 -5.85 -7.74 -29.83
CA TYR A 544 -4.72 -7.78 -30.79
C TYR A 544 -5.09 -7.43 -32.22
N ALA A 545 -6.35 -7.63 -32.62
CA ALA A 545 -6.81 -7.32 -33.98
C ALA A 545 -6.86 -5.80 -34.24
N ASP A 546 -7.03 -5.01 -33.19
CA ASP A 546 -7.16 -3.54 -33.27
C ASP A 546 -5.80 -2.84 -33.18
N VAL A 547 -4.73 -3.57 -32.88
CA VAL A 547 -3.36 -3.01 -32.73
C VAL A 547 -2.83 -2.59 -34.10
N LYS A 548 -2.51 -1.30 -34.26
CA LYS A 548 -1.87 -0.76 -35.45
C LYS A 548 -0.43 -1.27 -35.58
N ARG A 549 -0.03 -1.67 -36.79
CA ARG A 549 1.31 -2.18 -37.10
C ARG A 549 2.08 -1.21 -37.98
#